data_8a82288763aeca5252bcd646df4b665b
#
_entry.id   8a82288763aeca5252bcd646df4b665b
#
_cell.length_a   1.000
_cell.length_b   1.000
_cell.length_c   1.000
_cell.angle_alpha   90.00
_cell.angle_beta   90.00
_cell.angle_gamma   90.00
#
_symmetry.space_group_name_H-M   'P 1'
#
loop_
_entity.id
_entity.type
_entity.pdbx_description
1 polymer ?
#
loop_
_entity_poly.entity_id
_entity_poly.type
_entity_poly.pdbx_seq_one_letter_code
_entity_poly.pdbx_strand_id
1 'polypeptide(L)'
;LRYNQHFTGTVHVRLKEPFVQNLRQLNKDAADAFGNQTIDFVSYEKQITDSYNSVRVFRNATLMAAVTMFFVMLMGLIGYTADEVRRRGKEIAIRKVNGAEASSILELLSKDVLVVALPAVVLGTLASWYINGIWMEQFAEQVPLGWVVYLLVVIANLAVIVGCVLWKSWRIANENPVNSIKSE
;
A
#
# COMPACT_ATOMS: atom_id res chain seq x y z
N LEU A 1 5.21 55.51 9.29
CA LEU A 1 4.96 54.05 9.40
C LEU A 1 3.59 53.78 8.79
N ARG A 2 3.54 53.28 7.56
CA ARG A 2 2.30 52.83 6.92
C ARG A 2 1.96 51.44 7.49
N TYR A 3 0.92 51.34 8.27
CA TYR A 3 0.36 50.11 8.80
C TYR A 3 -0.30 49.33 7.63
N ASN A 4 0.25 48.19 7.27
CA ASN A 4 -0.32 47.34 6.23
C ASN A 4 -1.23 46.32 6.93
N GLN A 5 -2.53 46.45 6.82
CA GLN A 5 -3.55 45.66 7.51
C GLN A 5 -3.68 44.19 7.09
N HIS A 6 -2.87 43.72 6.11
CA HIS A 6 -2.88 42.37 5.59
C HIS A 6 -1.51 41.71 5.75
N PHE A 7 -0.96 41.73 6.97
CA PHE A 7 0.24 40.94 7.25
C PHE A 7 -0.16 39.52 7.65
N THR A 8 -0.28 38.62 6.66
CA THR A 8 -0.38 37.16 6.87
C THR A 8 1.02 36.56 6.99
N GLY A 9 1.82 37.05 7.92
CA GLY A 9 3.19 36.57 8.13
C GLY A 9 3.33 35.86 9.47
N THR A 10 4.07 34.76 9.50
CA THR A 10 4.50 34.12 10.73
C THR A 10 5.61 34.94 11.38
N VAL A 11 5.46 35.22 12.68
CA VAL A 11 6.47 35.93 13.49
C VAL A 11 7.32 34.88 14.20
N HIS A 12 8.62 34.86 13.93
CA HIS A 12 9.57 34.02 14.63
C HIS A 12 10.23 34.73 15.75
N VAL A 13 10.09 34.23 16.98
CA VAL A 13 10.70 34.79 18.18
C VAL A 13 11.72 33.82 18.75
N ARG A 14 12.95 34.28 18.98
CA ARG A 14 13.98 33.48 19.64
C ARG A 14 13.94 33.73 21.15
N LEU A 15 13.63 32.70 21.91
CA LEU A 15 13.60 32.74 23.38
C LEU A 15 14.94 32.26 23.96
N LYS A 16 15.34 32.88 25.07
CA LYS A 16 16.47 32.42 25.90
C LYS A 16 15.98 31.33 26.87
N GLU A 17 16.90 30.54 27.39
CA GLU A 17 16.59 29.60 28.48
C GLU A 17 16.23 30.31 29.80
N PRO A 18 15.31 29.79 30.61
CA PRO A 18 14.58 28.55 30.46
C PRO A 18 13.38 28.68 29.50
N PHE A 19 13.42 27.91 28.40
CA PHE A 19 12.52 28.03 27.24
C PHE A 19 11.02 27.95 27.61
N VAL A 20 10.63 26.95 28.41
CA VAL A 20 9.20 26.67 28.72
C VAL A 20 8.59 27.83 29.58
N GLN A 21 9.35 28.37 30.51
CA GLN A 21 8.88 29.48 31.36
C GLN A 21 8.74 30.76 30.53
N ASN A 22 9.73 31.06 29.70
CA ASN A 22 9.72 32.24 28.85
C ASN A 22 8.62 32.17 27.77
N LEU A 23 8.31 30.98 27.25
CA LEU A 23 7.21 30.77 26.32
C LEU A 23 5.84 31.04 27.00
N ARG A 24 5.66 30.57 28.23
CA ARG A 24 4.45 30.84 29.00
C ARG A 24 4.30 32.35 29.30
N GLN A 25 5.39 32.99 29.68
CA GLN A 25 5.40 34.42 29.93
C GLN A 25 5.05 35.20 28.66
N LEU A 26 5.66 34.86 27.53
CA LEU A 26 5.38 35.51 26.26
C LEU A 26 3.91 35.36 25.83
N ASN A 27 3.32 34.17 26.01
CA ASN A 27 1.91 33.97 25.70
C ASN A 27 0.98 34.77 26.63
N LYS A 28 1.35 34.88 27.89
CA LYS A 28 0.62 35.71 28.85
C LYS A 28 0.72 37.19 28.48
N ASP A 29 1.91 37.68 28.22
CA ASP A 29 2.16 39.08 27.86
C ASP A 29 1.46 39.44 26.53
N ALA A 30 1.42 38.51 25.59
CA ALA A 30 0.70 38.65 24.33
C ALA A 30 -0.82 38.70 24.53
N ALA A 31 -1.38 37.85 25.39
CA ALA A 31 -2.80 37.87 25.72
C ALA A 31 -3.20 39.19 26.41
N ASP A 32 -2.37 39.68 27.31
CA ASP A 32 -2.60 40.95 28.02
C ASP A 32 -2.46 42.16 27.09
N ALA A 33 -1.54 42.12 26.11
CA ALA A 33 -1.29 43.23 25.18
C ALA A 33 -2.32 43.32 24.03
N PHE A 34 -2.78 42.18 23.50
CA PHE A 34 -3.65 42.12 22.33
C PHE A 34 -5.12 41.85 22.67
N GLY A 35 -5.47 41.72 23.94
CA GLY A 35 -6.85 41.57 24.42
C GLY A 35 -7.48 40.25 23.89
N ASN A 36 -8.64 40.37 23.25
CA ASN A 36 -9.43 39.20 22.80
C ASN A 36 -8.90 38.49 21.54
N GLN A 37 -7.75 38.86 21.02
CA GLN A 37 -7.11 38.15 19.89
C GLN A 37 -6.24 37.03 20.45
N THR A 38 -6.60 35.79 20.12
CA THR A 38 -5.85 34.59 20.51
C THR A 38 -4.56 34.50 19.70
N ILE A 39 -3.48 35.07 20.21
CA ILE A 39 -2.14 34.94 19.64
C ILE A 39 -1.41 33.91 20.48
N ASP A 40 -1.27 32.71 19.97
CA ASP A 40 -0.54 31.63 20.62
C ASP A 40 0.83 31.44 19.99
N PHE A 41 1.88 31.69 20.75
CA PHE A 41 3.24 31.31 20.35
C PHE A 41 3.46 29.85 20.65
N VAL A 42 3.71 29.08 19.61
CA VAL A 42 3.94 27.63 19.69
C VAL A 42 5.42 27.33 19.44
N SER A 43 5.99 26.41 20.21
CA SER A 43 7.35 25.95 19.95
C SER A 43 7.45 25.35 18.54
N TYR A 44 8.46 25.79 17.79
CA TYR A 44 8.75 25.22 16.45
C TYR A 44 9.01 23.71 16.50
N GLU A 45 9.66 23.24 17.57
CA GLU A 45 9.87 21.81 17.81
C GLU A 45 8.57 21.04 17.99
N LYS A 46 7.60 21.61 18.72
CA LYS A 46 6.27 21.02 18.87
C LYS A 46 5.53 20.96 17.53
N GLN A 47 5.58 22.02 16.75
CA GLN A 47 4.94 22.09 15.44
C GLN A 47 5.52 21.07 14.46
N ILE A 48 6.86 20.90 14.46
CA ILE A 48 7.53 19.84 13.71
C ILE A 48 7.06 18.46 14.18
N THR A 49 7.08 18.22 15.50
CA THR A 49 6.69 16.92 16.08
C THR A 49 5.24 16.57 15.75
N ASP A 50 4.33 17.52 15.82
CA ASP A 50 2.92 17.31 15.49
C ASP A 50 2.73 17.02 14.00
N SER A 51 3.47 17.70 13.12
CA SER A 51 3.49 17.41 11.69
C SER A 51 4.02 16.00 11.39
N TYR A 52 5.10 15.61 12.06
CA TYR A 52 5.64 14.23 11.93
C TYR A 52 4.69 13.17 12.47
N ASN A 53 3.91 13.45 13.51
CA ASN A 53 2.92 12.52 14.04
C ASN A 53 1.80 12.26 13.03
N SER A 54 1.30 13.29 12.36
CA SER A 54 0.30 13.14 11.28
C SER A 54 0.81 12.25 10.16
N VAL A 55 2.05 12.45 9.72
CA VAL A 55 2.69 11.62 8.68
C VAL A 55 2.86 10.17 9.15
N ARG A 56 3.25 9.95 10.42
CA ARG A 56 3.36 8.60 11.00
C ARG A 56 2.02 7.88 11.07
N VAL A 57 0.97 8.56 11.51
CA VAL A 57 -0.38 8.00 11.57
C VAL A 57 -0.86 7.62 10.18
N PHE A 58 -0.70 8.50 9.20
CA PHE A 58 -1.05 8.25 7.82
C PHE A 58 -0.27 7.05 7.23
N ARG A 59 1.04 7.03 7.43
CA ARG A 59 1.88 5.90 7.00
C ARG A 59 1.42 4.57 7.60
N ASN A 60 1.16 4.55 8.91
CA ASN A 60 0.75 3.33 9.59
C ASN A 60 -0.64 2.86 9.12
N ALA A 61 -1.59 3.77 8.92
CA ALA A 61 -2.90 3.46 8.35
C ALA A 61 -2.78 2.87 6.93
N THR A 62 -1.95 3.47 6.09
CA THR A 62 -1.69 2.97 4.73
C THR A 62 -1.04 1.59 4.74
N LEU A 63 -0.07 1.35 5.63
CA LEU A 63 0.54 0.02 5.79
C LEU A 63 -0.47 -1.03 6.25
N MET A 64 -1.33 -0.71 7.21
CA MET A 64 -2.40 -1.63 7.65
C MET A 64 -3.37 -1.94 6.52
N ALA A 65 -3.79 -0.93 5.76
CA ALA A 65 -4.65 -1.12 4.60
C ALA A 65 -3.97 -2.00 3.53
N ALA A 66 -2.69 -1.77 3.23
CA ALA A 66 -1.92 -2.57 2.27
C ALA A 66 -1.80 -4.03 2.70
N VAL A 67 -1.53 -4.30 3.99
CA VAL A 67 -1.48 -5.66 4.54
C VAL A 67 -2.85 -6.34 4.43
N THR A 68 -3.92 -5.63 4.78
CA THR A 68 -5.28 -6.17 4.66
C THR A 68 -5.62 -6.52 3.22
N MET A 69 -5.35 -5.61 2.27
CA MET A 69 -5.56 -5.87 0.84
C MET A 69 -4.73 -7.05 0.32
N PHE A 70 -3.50 -7.21 0.81
CA PHE A 70 -2.65 -8.34 0.47
C PHE A 70 -3.29 -9.67 0.88
N PHE A 71 -3.84 -9.77 2.10
CA PHE A 71 -4.55 -10.98 2.54
C PHE A 71 -5.82 -11.24 1.72
N VAL A 72 -6.60 -10.21 1.42
CA VAL A 72 -7.79 -10.35 0.56
C VAL A 72 -7.40 -10.87 -0.83
N MET A 73 -6.32 -10.32 -1.41
CA MET A 73 -5.78 -10.79 -2.69
C MET A 73 -5.38 -12.27 -2.63
N LEU A 74 -4.67 -12.70 -1.58
CA LEU A 74 -4.29 -14.11 -1.40
C LEU A 74 -5.51 -15.04 -1.30
N MET A 75 -6.53 -14.64 -0.52
CA MET A 75 -7.78 -15.41 -0.41
C MET A 75 -8.49 -15.52 -1.77
N GLY A 76 -8.59 -14.41 -2.50
CA GLY A 76 -9.17 -14.38 -3.85
C GLY A 76 -8.42 -15.28 -4.82
N LEU A 77 -7.08 -15.25 -4.80
CA LEU A 77 -6.24 -16.09 -5.67
C LEU A 77 -6.38 -17.59 -5.34
N ILE A 78 -6.43 -17.95 -4.05
CA ILE A 78 -6.66 -19.33 -3.62
C ILE A 78 -8.04 -19.82 -4.06
N GLY A 79 -9.09 -18.99 -3.93
CA GLY A 79 -10.44 -19.30 -4.36
C GLY A 79 -10.53 -19.48 -5.88
N TYR A 80 -9.98 -18.53 -6.64
CA TYR A 80 -9.93 -18.60 -8.10
C TYR A 80 -9.22 -19.86 -8.59
N THR A 81 -8.03 -20.16 -8.05
CA THR A 81 -7.28 -21.36 -8.42
C THR A 81 -8.04 -22.66 -8.10
N ALA A 82 -8.75 -22.69 -6.97
CA ALA A 82 -9.56 -23.85 -6.60
C ALA A 82 -10.74 -24.06 -7.56
N ASP A 83 -11.41 -22.98 -7.97
CA ASP A 83 -12.52 -23.03 -8.93
C ASP A 83 -12.03 -23.47 -10.33
N GLU A 84 -10.89 -22.93 -10.79
CA GLU A 84 -10.32 -23.29 -12.08
C GLU A 84 -9.91 -24.76 -12.15
N VAL A 85 -9.32 -25.30 -11.07
CA VAL A 85 -9.02 -26.73 -10.97
C VAL A 85 -10.29 -27.57 -11.03
N ARG A 86 -11.36 -27.13 -10.36
CA ARG A 86 -12.65 -27.83 -10.38
C ARG A 86 -13.27 -27.85 -11.76
N ARG A 87 -13.25 -26.74 -12.48
CA ARG A 87 -13.76 -26.63 -13.86
C ARG A 87 -13.00 -27.52 -14.81
N ARG A 88 -11.68 -27.64 -14.66
CA ARG A 88 -10.81 -28.45 -15.52
C ARG A 88 -10.56 -29.87 -15.02
N GLY A 89 -11.26 -30.29 -13.96
CA GLY A 89 -11.04 -31.61 -13.35
C GLY A 89 -11.08 -32.77 -14.33
N LYS A 90 -12.01 -32.76 -15.28
CA LYS A 90 -12.13 -33.80 -16.31
C LYS A 90 -10.93 -33.78 -17.28
N GLU A 91 -10.49 -32.60 -17.73
CA GLU A 91 -9.32 -32.46 -18.61
C GLU A 91 -8.03 -32.93 -17.92
N ILE A 92 -7.86 -32.53 -16.65
CA ILE A 92 -6.73 -32.92 -15.81
C ILE A 92 -6.72 -34.44 -15.59
N ALA A 93 -7.89 -35.03 -15.32
CA ALA A 93 -8.01 -36.48 -15.14
C ALA A 93 -7.65 -37.26 -16.42
N ILE A 94 -8.14 -36.85 -17.60
CA ILE A 94 -7.83 -37.47 -18.88
C ILE A 94 -6.32 -37.36 -19.16
N ARG A 95 -5.70 -36.22 -18.94
CA ARG A 95 -4.25 -36.04 -19.14
C ARG A 95 -3.45 -36.92 -18.17
N LYS A 96 -3.85 -37.05 -16.91
CA LYS A 96 -3.20 -37.93 -15.92
C LYS A 96 -3.26 -39.42 -16.37
N VAL A 97 -4.43 -39.86 -16.85
CA VAL A 97 -4.59 -41.25 -17.35
C VAL A 97 -3.72 -41.51 -18.57
N ASN A 98 -3.51 -40.49 -19.41
CA ASN A 98 -2.61 -40.59 -20.59
C ASN A 98 -1.12 -40.37 -20.22
N GLY A 99 -0.76 -40.36 -18.94
CA GLY A 99 0.64 -40.29 -18.50
C GLY A 99 1.23 -38.87 -18.50
N ALA A 100 0.39 -37.83 -18.51
CA ALA A 100 0.90 -36.47 -18.42
C ALA A 100 1.59 -36.21 -17.08
N GLU A 101 2.77 -35.59 -17.14
CA GLU A 101 3.52 -35.19 -15.96
C GLU A 101 2.81 -34.04 -15.22
N ALA A 102 3.07 -33.96 -13.90
CA ALA A 102 2.57 -32.89 -13.07
C ALA A 102 2.94 -31.49 -13.59
N SER A 103 4.10 -31.34 -14.19
CA SER A 103 4.61 -30.13 -14.86
C SER A 103 3.66 -29.59 -15.93
N SER A 104 3.09 -30.45 -16.76
CA SER A 104 2.14 -30.08 -17.83
C SER A 104 0.83 -29.55 -17.29
N ILE A 105 0.36 -30.07 -16.14
CA ILE A 105 -0.84 -29.60 -15.45
C ILE A 105 -0.56 -28.25 -14.79
N LEU A 106 0.61 -28.08 -14.17
CA LEU A 106 1.07 -26.84 -13.57
C LEU A 106 1.16 -25.71 -14.61
N GLU A 107 1.73 -26.00 -15.79
CA GLU A 107 1.84 -25.03 -16.87
C GLU A 107 0.47 -24.57 -17.37
N LEU A 108 -0.47 -25.50 -17.56
CA LEU A 108 -1.83 -25.19 -17.98
C LEU A 108 -2.53 -24.23 -17.01
N LEU A 109 -2.52 -24.57 -15.71
CA LEU A 109 -3.16 -23.76 -14.68
C LEU A 109 -2.47 -22.40 -14.49
N SER A 110 -1.14 -22.37 -14.54
CA SER A 110 -0.37 -21.13 -14.41
C SER A 110 -0.64 -20.16 -15.56
N LYS A 111 -0.75 -20.67 -16.79
CA LYS A 111 -1.03 -19.87 -17.98
C LYS A 111 -2.35 -19.12 -17.84
N ASP A 112 -3.40 -19.79 -17.42
CA ASP A 112 -4.73 -19.17 -17.31
C ASP A 112 -4.78 -18.08 -16.23
N VAL A 113 -4.15 -18.34 -15.08
CA VAL A 113 -4.04 -17.33 -14.02
C VAL A 113 -3.23 -16.13 -14.50
N LEU A 114 -2.12 -16.35 -15.21
CA LEU A 114 -1.28 -15.27 -15.72
C LEU A 114 -1.97 -14.43 -16.79
N VAL A 115 -2.79 -15.03 -17.65
CA VAL A 115 -3.57 -14.29 -18.67
C VAL A 115 -4.53 -13.28 -18.02
N VAL A 116 -5.09 -13.61 -16.85
CA VAL A 116 -5.97 -12.70 -16.12
C VAL A 116 -5.17 -11.73 -15.26
N ALA A 117 -4.08 -12.20 -14.64
CA ALA A 117 -3.29 -11.41 -13.71
C ALA A 117 -2.44 -10.33 -14.40
N LEU A 118 -1.86 -10.61 -15.55
CA LEU A 118 -0.99 -9.66 -16.26
C LEU A 118 -1.69 -8.34 -16.60
N PRO A 119 -2.87 -8.34 -17.27
CA PRO A 119 -3.59 -7.08 -17.50
C PRO A 119 -3.94 -6.34 -16.22
N ALA A 120 -4.36 -7.06 -15.17
CA ALA A 120 -4.70 -6.45 -13.89
C ALA A 120 -3.50 -5.78 -13.22
N VAL A 121 -2.33 -6.44 -13.21
CA VAL A 121 -1.08 -5.86 -12.66
C VAL A 121 -0.64 -4.65 -13.47
N VAL A 122 -0.71 -4.70 -14.79
CA VAL A 122 -0.34 -3.56 -15.66
C VAL A 122 -1.26 -2.38 -15.41
N LEU A 123 -2.58 -2.59 -15.44
CA LEU A 123 -3.56 -1.51 -15.19
C LEU A 123 -3.43 -0.94 -13.78
N GLY A 124 -3.25 -1.79 -12.78
CA GLY A 124 -3.03 -1.37 -11.39
C GLY A 124 -1.75 -0.54 -11.22
N THR A 125 -0.67 -0.93 -11.89
CA THR A 125 0.60 -0.18 -11.86
C THR A 125 0.47 1.18 -12.55
N LEU A 126 -0.20 1.26 -13.69
CA LEU A 126 -0.45 2.52 -14.39
C LEU A 126 -1.34 3.45 -13.57
N ALA A 127 -2.41 2.92 -12.98
CA ALA A 127 -3.28 3.69 -12.09
C ALA A 127 -2.52 4.20 -10.85
N SER A 128 -1.67 3.35 -10.23
CA SER A 128 -0.84 3.73 -9.10
C SER A 128 0.16 4.83 -9.46
N TRP A 129 0.80 4.74 -10.63
CA TRP A 129 1.71 5.79 -11.13
C TRP A 129 0.98 7.12 -11.31
N TYR A 130 -0.19 7.10 -11.93
CA TYR A 130 -1.00 8.30 -12.18
C TYR A 130 -1.48 8.95 -10.88
N ILE A 131 -2.06 8.17 -9.97
CA ILE A 131 -2.56 8.66 -8.67
C ILE A 131 -1.43 9.19 -7.81
N ASN A 132 -0.29 8.49 -7.79
CA ASN A 132 0.88 8.94 -7.04
C ASN A 132 1.42 10.27 -7.56
N GLY A 133 1.41 10.50 -8.89
CA GLY A 133 1.78 11.76 -9.50
C GLY A 133 0.93 12.92 -8.97
N ILE A 134 -0.39 12.79 -9.03
CA ILE A 134 -1.34 13.80 -8.52
C ILE A 134 -1.14 14.05 -7.02
N TRP A 135 -0.88 13.00 -6.26
CA TRP A 135 -0.73 13.13 -4.81
C TRP A 135 0.57 13.81 -4.40
N MET A 136 1.65 13.54 -5.13
CA MET A 136 2.96 14.15 -4.88
C MET A 136 2.99 15.66 -5.16
N GLU A 137 2.12 16.19 -6.02
CA GLU A 137 2.02 17.63 -6.29
C GLU A 137 1.62 18.46 -5.06
N GLN A 138 1.04 17.83 -4.03
CA GLN A 138 0.63 18.49 -2.79
C GLN A 138 1.78 18.72 -1.82
N PHE A 139 2.95 18.13 -2.04
CA PHE A 139 4.11 18.25 -1.17
C PHE A 139 5.14 19.22 -1.73
N ALA A 140 5.68 20.08 -0.84
CA ALA A 140 6.70 21.06 -1.21
C ALA A 140 8.04 20.42 -1.61
N GLU A 141 8.37 19.27 -1.02
CA GLU A 141 9.49 18.43 -1.43
C GLU A 141 8.98 17.15 -2.07
N GLN A 142 9.18 17.03 -3.36
CA GLN A 142 8.78 15.86 -4.14
C GLN A 142 9.96 14.90 -4.24
N VAL A 143 9.79 13.70 -3.69
CA VAL A 143 10.73 12.60 -3.94
C VAL A 143 10.17 11.75 -5.08
N PRO A 144 10.67 11.90 -6.32
CA PRO A 144 10.15 11.15 -7.45
C PRO A 144 10.41 9.65 -7.23
N LEU A 145 9.35 8.87 -7.16
CA LEU A 145 9.46 7.41 -7.18
C LEU A 145 9.99 6.98 -8.56
N GLY A 146 11.24 6.53 -8.58
CA GLY A 146 11.87 6.04 -9.81
C GLY A 146 11.11 4.85 -10.40
N TRP A 147 11.15 4.69 -11.73
CA TRP A 147 10.52 3.57 -12.45
C TRP A 147 10.95 2.19 -11.92
N VAL A 148 12.12 2.10 -11.31
CA VAL A 148 12.65 0.87 -10.69
C VAL A 148 11.75 0.37 -9.56
N VAL A 149 11.15 1.26 -8.77
CA VAL A 149 10.23 0.88 -7.68
C VAL A 149 8.98 0.22 -8.24
N TYR A 150 8.39 0.79 -9.30
CA TYR A 150 7.22 0.19 -9.96
C TYR A 150 7.55 -1.17 -10.57
N LEU A 151 8.72 -1.30 -11.19
CA LEU A 151 9.17 -2.59 -11.73
C LEU A 151 9.33 -3.64 -10.63
N LEU A 152 9.96 -3.29 -9.50
CA LEU A 152 10.11 -4.20 -8.36
C LEU A 152 8.74 -4.63 -7.79
N VAL A 153 7.78 -3.72 -7.70
CA VAL A 153 6.42 -4.04 -7.25
C VAL A 153 5.73 -4.99 -8.22
N VAL A 154 5.86 -4.79 -9.53
CA VAL A 154 5.31 -5.69 -10.55
C VAL A 154 5.93 -7.08 -10.42
N ILE A 155 7.25 -7.18 -10.33
CA ILE A 155 7.96 -8.46 -10.18
C ILE A 155 7.53 -9.17 -8.89
N ALA A 156 7.46 -8.45 -7.77
CA ALA A 156 7.04 -9.01 -6.50
C ALA A 156 5.60 -9.55 -6.55
N ASN A 157 4.66 -8.80 -7.14
CA ASN A 157 3.28 -9.24 -7.32
C ASN A 157 3.19 -10.49 -8.19
N LEU A 158 3.88 -10.51 -9.34
CA LEU A 158 3.90 -11.68 -10.22
C LEU A 158 4.52 -12.89 -9.52
N ALA A 159 5.59 -12.72 -8.76
CA ALA A 159 6.22 -13.80 -7.99
C ALA A 159 5.27 -14.40 -6.96
N VAL A 160 4.49 -13.57 -6.24
CA VAL A 160 3.47 -14.02 -5.30
C VAL A 160 2.36 -14.80 -6.02
N ILE A 161 1.86 -14.29 -7.15
CA ILE A 161 0.80 -14.94 -7.93
C ILE A 161 1.28 -16.31 -8.42
N VAL A 162 2.43 -16.36 -9.08
CA VAL A 162 3.01 -17.61 -9.59
C VAL A 162 3.29 -18.57 -8.43
N GLY A 163 3.88 -18.11 -7.35
CA GLY A 163 4.16 -18.93 -6.17
C GLY A 163 2.90 -19.56 -5.57
N CYS A 164 1.81 -18.81 -5.42
CA CYS A 164 0.53 -19.32 -4.94
C CYS A 164 -0.06 -20.38 -5.88
N VAL A 165 -0.02 -20.10 -7.19
CA VAL A 165 -0.55 -21.04 -8.19
C VAL A 165 0.26 -22.33 -8.21
N LEU A 166 1.59 -22.26 -8.22
CA LEU A 166 2.47 -23.41 -8.18
C LEU A 166 2.25 -24.24 -6.90
N TRP A 167 2.20 -23.59 -5.75
CA TRP A 167 1.92 -24.26 -4.46
C TRP A 167 0.62 -25.05 -4.49
N LYS A 168 -0.46 -24.41 -4.92
CA LYS A 168 -1.80 -25.02 -4.96
C LYS A 168 -1.87 -26.13 -5.98
N SER A 169 -1.36 -25.89 -7.18
CA SER A 169 -1.40 -26.86 -8.28
C SER A 169 -0.51 -28.06 -8.01
N TRP A 170 0.65 -27.87 -7.38
CA TRP A 170 1.54 -28.97 -7.00
C TRP A 170 0.89 -29.91 -5.99
N ARG A 171 0.17 -29.36 -5.02
CA ARG A 171 -0.60 -30.16 -4.06
C ARG A 171 -1.64 -31.03 -4.76
N ILE A 172 -2.38 -30.45 -5.71
CA ILE A 172 -3.42 -31.16 -6.47
C ILE A 172 -2.84 -32.19 -7.43
N ALA A 173 -1.71 -31.86 -8.08
CA ALA A 173 -1.02 -32.79 -8.96
C ALA A 173 -0.55 -34.07 -8.23
N ASN A 174 -0.22 -33.94 -6.94
CA ASN A 174 0.21 -35.07 -6.10
C ASN A 174 -0.95 -35.77 -5.35
N GLU A 175 -2.18 -35.24 -5.38
CA GLU A 175 -3.34 -35.93 -4.81
C GLU A 175 -3.73 -37.16 -5.63
N ASN A 176 -4.09 -38.24 -4.93
CA ASN A 176 -4.40 -39.54 -5.53
C ASN A 176 -5.70 -39.44 -6.38
N PRO A 177 -5.69 -39.76 -7.68
CA PRO A 177 -6.83 -39.57 -8.60
C PRO A 177 -8.08 -40.38 -8.18
N VAL A 178 -7.92 -41.42 -7.36
CA VAL A 178 -9.03 -42.27 -6.92
C VAL A 178 -10.03 -41.53 -6.03
N ASN A 179 -9.58 -40.52 -5.28
CA ASN A 179 -10.45 -39.76 -4.39
C ASN A 179 -11.31 -38.72 -5.11
N SER A 180 -10.90 -38.23 -6.27
CA SER A 180 -11.64 -37.27 -7.07
C SER A 180 -12.79 -37.88 -7.89
N ILE A 181 -12.76 -39.20 -8.13
CA ILE A 181 -13.82 -39.92 -8.89
C ILE A 181 -14.94 -40.40 -7.94
N LYS A 182 -14.65 -40.53 -6.63
CA LYS A 182 -15.56 -41.08 -5.63
C LYS A 182 -16.48 -40.04 -4.97
N SER A 183 -16.31 -38.74 -5.30
CA SER A 183 -17.07 -37.62 -4.72
C SER A 183 -18.21 -37.11 -5.62
N GLU A 184 -18.60 -37.85 -6.65
CA GLU A 184 -19.89 -37.77 -7.35
C GLU A 184 -20.72 -38.99 -6.93
#